data_16e5df774a2daa4f2456deb25fa186e1
#
_entry.id   16e5df774a2daa4f2456deb25fa186e1
#
_cell.length_a   1.000
_cell.length_b   1.000
_cell.length_c   1.000
_cell.angle_alpha   90.00
_cell.angle_beta   90.00
_cell.angle_gamma   90.00
#
_symmetry.space_group_name_H-M   'P 1'
#
loop_
_entity.id
_entity.type
_entity.pdbx_description
1 polymer ?
#
loop_
_entity_poly.entity_id
_entity_poly.type
_entity_poly.pdbx_seq_one_letter_code
_entity_poly.pdbx_strand_id
1 'polypeptide(L)'
;MQAGWALSYRPWVVAGSVLLASCISTSIKSTLPGSPSAEQIAELWIRPHPARNLFHGVGGPRLAPDPAARYTVVEIKRSGYSRGYTVQDATDREWSVKFPPEAGTEVAASRLLWGVGYHQPPIYYVARWNAEKGTAPNPQLPARFREKKPDLHGLDAGGEWSYHQNPFVGTPEMNGLLVLQAMLGNSDLKPAQNVIYKLKGTFEGATRWYVARDLGQTFGRTGVFNAPRGDPAVFEQTPFIRGVAGGKVQLEYSGRHRALFRNLTPADVRWICTRLDRLSDEQWHDAFRAGGFAPPVANRFIRRMKQKIAEGLALTAPKAPAKK
;
A
#
# COMPACT_ATOMS: atom_id res chain seq x y z
N MET A 1 25.11 60.18 -44.96
CA MET A 1 23.69 59.85 -44.77
C MET A 1 23.62 58.60 -43.89
N GLN A 2 23.41 58.77 -42.60
CA GLN A 2 23.33 57.67 -41.61
C GLN A 2 21.84 57.49 -41.27
N ALA A 3 21.30 56.30 -41.50
CA ALA A 3 19.95 55.92 -41.14
C ALA A 3 20.00 55.16 -39.82
N GLY A 4 19.49 55.78 -38.74
CA GLY A 4 19.35 55.16 -37.42
C GLY A 4 18.12 54.28 -37.34
N TRP A 5 18.32 53.06 -36.83
CA TRP A 5 17.23 52.13 -36.53
C TRP A 5 16.92 52.20 -35.02
N ALA A 6 15.73 52.73 -34.71
CA ALA A 6 15.23 52.78 -33.33
C ALA A 6 14.54 51.44 -33.03
N LEU A 7 15.11 50.65 -32.08
CA LEU A 7 14.47 49.44 -31.53
C LEU A 7 13.46 49.84 -30.44
N SER A 8 12.20 49.63 -30.70
CA SER A 8 11.11 49.82 -29.73
C SER A 8 11.03 48.59 -28.80
N TYR A 9 11.38 48.79 -27.54
CA TYR A 9 11.14 47.82 -26.47
C TYR A 9 9.65 47.79 -26.10
N ARG A 10 8.98 46.65 -26.32
CA ARG A 10 7.66 46.37 -25.73
C ARG A 10 7.86 45.54 -24.46
N PRO A 11 7.36 46.01 -23.29
CA PRO A 11 7.41 45.15 -22.09
C PRO A 11 6.36 44.05 -22.19
N TRP A 12 6.82 42.81 -22.06
CA TRP A 12 5.93 41.66 -21.89
C TRP A 12 5.38 41.68 -20.46
N VAL A 13 4.10 41.95 -20.32
CA VAL A 13 3.37 41.73 -19.06
C VAL A 13 3.18 40.23 -18.89
N VAL A 14 3.96 39.64 -18.04
CA VAL A 14 3.76 38.25 -17.59
C VAL A 14 2.59 38.28 -16.60
N ALA A 15 1.41 37.94 -17.07
CA ALA A 15 0.26 37.67 -16.20
C ALA A 15 0.53 36.39 -15.44
N GLY A 16 1.01 36.54 -14.22
CA GLY A 16 1.16 35.43 -13.26
C GLY A 16 -0.20 34.86 -12.88
N SER A 17 -0.61 33.76 -13.51
CA SER A 17 -1.77 32.99 -13.06
C SER A 17 -1.42 32.35 -11.71
N VAL A 18 -1.88 32.97 -10.64
CA VAL A 18 -1.88 32.36 -9.30
C VAL A 18 -2.89 31.22 -9.35
N LEU A 19 -2.40 30.00 -9.56
CA LEU A 19 -3.16 28.79 -9.32
C LEU A 19 -3.46 28.70 -7.82
N LEU A 20 -4.61 29.25 -7.41
CA LEU A 20 -5.24 28.94 -6.14
C LEU A 20 -5.54 27.44 -6.14
N ALA A 21 -4.60 26.66 -5.60
CA ALA A 21 -4.86 25.27 -5.23
C ALA A 21 -5.96 25.29 -4.16
N SER A 22 -7.21 25.16 -4.59
CA SER A 22 -8.34 24.91 -3.71
C SER A 22 -8.01 23.65 -2.93
N CYS A 23 -7.64 23.79 -1.65
CA CYS A 23 -7.64 22.71 -0.69
C CYS A 23 -9.10 22.25 -0.55
N ILE A 24 -9.55 21.38 -1.43
CA ILE A 24 -10.80 20.64 -1.22
C ILE A 24 -10.53 19.78 0.01
N SER A 25 -11.01 20.24 1.15
CA SER A 25 -11.03 19.46 2.39
C SER A 25 -11.97 18.30 2.14
N THR A 26 -11.43 17.15 1.72
CA THR A 26 -12.22 15.95 1.52
C THR A 26 -12.70 15.49 2.89
N SER A 27 -14.00 15.65 3.15
CA SER A 27 -14.63 15.25 4.41
C SER A 27 -14.41 13.76 4.65
N ILE A 28 -13.93 13.41 5.85
CA ILE A 28 -13.79 12.03 6.29
C ILE A 28 -15.12 11.60 6.88
N LYS A 29 -15.85 10.73 6.18
CA LYS A 29 -17.18 10.28 6.59
C LYS A 29 -17.50 8.86 6.11
N SER A 30 -18.28 8.15 6.92
CA SER A 30 -18.88 6.88 6.48
C SER A 30 -19.86 7.12 5.33
N THR A 31 -19.89 6.19 4.40
CA THR A 31 -20.91 6.12 3.36
C THR A 31 -22.18 5.40 3.83
N LEU A 32 -22.16 4.82 5.04
CA LEU A 32 -23.31 4.22 5.69
C LEU A 32 -23.92 5.19 6.72
N PRO A 33 -25.23 5.13 6.93
CA PRO A 33 -25.92 5.93 7.94
C PRO A 33 -25.62 5.50 9.38
N GLY A 34 -25.07 4.28 9.57
CA GLY A 34 -24.76 3.68 10.87
C GLY A 34 -23.45 2.87 10.83
N SER A 35 -23.21 2.11 11.89
CA SER A 35 -22.07 1.20 11.94
C SER A 35 -22.26 0.05 10.95
N PRO A 36 -21.16 -0.40 10.28
CA PRO A 36 -21.23 -1.54 9.38
C PRO A 36 -21.53 -2.85 10.15
N SER A 37 -22.25 -3.76 9.50
CA SER A 37 -22.47 -5.12 10.03
C SER A 37 -21.19 -5.95 10.01
N ALA A 38 -21.22 -7.14 10.64
CA ALA A 38 -20.09 -8.06 10.63
C ALA A 38 -19.73 -8.52 9.20
N GLU A 39 -20.73 -8.76 8.35
CA GLU A 39 -20.54 -9.12 6.94
C GLU A 39 -19.92 -7.97 6.14
N GLN A 40 -20.35 -6.75 6.41
CA GLN A 40 -19.74 -5.56 5.80
C GLN A 40 -18.29 -5.38 6.28
N ILE A 41 -17.99 -5.60 7.56
CA ILE A 41 -16.58 -5.58 8.06
C ILE A 41 -15.76 -6.67 7.37
N ALA A 42 -16.34 -7.85 7.13
CA ALA A 42 -15.65 -8.94 6.41
C ALA A 42 -15.24 -8.56 4.99
N GLU A 43 -15.86 -7.55 4.37
CA GLU A 43 -15.45 -7.01 3.07
C GLU A 43 -14.09 -6.24 3.14
N LEU A 44 -13.70 -5.72 4.29
CA LEU A 44 -12.41 -5.03 4.51
C LEU A 44 -11.39 -5.92 5.20
N TRP A 45 -11.82 -6.60 6.27
CA TRP A 45 -10.95 -7.31 7.18
C TRP A 45 -11.64 -8.55 7.75
N ILE A 46 -10.89 -9.64 7.83
CA ILE A 46 -11.28 -10.88 8.48
C ILE A 46 -10.25 -11.29 9.52
N ARG A 47 -10.66 -12.06 10.53
CA ARG A 47 -9.69 -12.65 11.47
C ARG A 47 -8.78 -13.61 10.70
N PRO A 48 -7.46 -13.37 10.63
CA PRO A 48 -6.58 -14.22 9.87
C PRO A 48 -6.42 -15.60 10.54
N HIS A 49 -6.36 -16.64 9.73
CA HIS A 49 -5.93 -17.96 10.21
C HIS A 49 -4.44 -17.89 10.60
N PRO A 50 -4.04 -18.42 11.77
CA PRO A 50 -2.67 -18.28 12.26
C PRO A 50 -1.61 -18.97 11.38
N ALA A 51 -2.00 -20.00 10.63
CA ALA A 51 -1.11 -20.74 9.74
C ALA A 51 -1.03 -20.17 8.30
N ARG A 52 -1.34 -18.88 8.08
CA ARG A 52 -1.16 -18.25 6.77
C ARG A 52 0.29 -18.31 6.34
N ASN A 53 0.54 -18.85 5.14
CA ASN A 53 1.88 -18.90 4.55
C ASN A 53 2.20 -17.57 3.86
N LEU A 54 2.97 -16.69 4.52
CA LEU A 54 3.27 -15.37 4.00
C LEU A 54 4.30 -15.37 2.86
N PHE A 55 4.99 -16.48 2.61
CA PHE A 55 5.85 -16.57 1.44
C PHE A 55 5.02 -16.64 0.14
N HIS A 56 4.06 -17.53 0.09
CA HIS A 56 3.23 -17.69 -1.10
C HIS A 56 2.07 -16.66 -1.17
N GLY A 57 1.57 -16.21 -0.02
CA GLY A 57 0.44 -15.29 0.07
C GLY A 57 -0.90 -15.92 -0.32
N VAL A 58 -1.90 -15.08 -0.53
CA VAL A 58 -3.29 -15.50 -0.72
C VAL A 58 -3.52 -16.46 -1.89
N GLY A 59 -2.74 -16.35 -2.95
CA GLY A 59 -2.85 -17.22 -4.14
C GLY A 59 -2.15 -18.57 -4.00
N GLY A 60 -1.35 -18.75 -2.94
CA GLY A 60 -0.52 -19.95 -2.80
C GLY A 60 0.46 -20.12 -3.97
N PRO A 61 1.16 -21.27 -4.05
CA PRO A 61 2.05 -21.56 -5.18
C PRO A 61 1.30 -21.77 -6.50
N ARG A 62 0.04 -22.21 -6.46
CA ARG A 62 -0.77 -22.52 -7.64
C ARG A 62 -0.97 -21.33 -8.57
N LEU A 63 -1.15 -20.14 -8.00
CA LEU A 63 -1.38 -18.91 -8.79
C LEU A 63 -0.09 -18.15 -9.10
N ALA A 64 1.07 -18.66 -8.67
CA ALA A 64 2.35 -18.01 -8.95
C ALA A 64 2.65 -18.04 -10.46
N PRO A 65 3.30 -16.99 -11.00
CA PRO A 65 3.80 -17.02 -12.36
C PRO A 65 4.94 -18.05 -12.46
N ASP A 66 5.02 -18.77 -13.55
CA ASP A 66 6.15 -19.67 -13.81
C ASP A 66 7.38 -18.84 -14.22
N PRO A 67 8.47 -18.83 -13.44
CA PRO A 67 9.66 -18.07 -13.77
C PRO A 67 10.40 -18.60 -15.02
N ALA A 68 10.14 -19.83 -15.44
CA ALA A 68 10.72 -20.44 -16.63
C ALA A 68 9.90 -20.17 -17.90
N ALA A 69 8.64 -19.75 -17.76
CA ALA A 69 7.78 -19.41 -18.89
C ALA A 69 8.33 -18.22 -19.68
N ARG A 70 7.96 -18.17 -20.96
CA ARG A 70 8.18 -16.99 -21.82
C ARG A 70 6.93 -16.10 -21.77
N TYR A 71 7.16 -14.82 -21.59
CA TYR A 71 6.11 -13.81 -21.51
C TYR A 71 6.18 -12.86 -22.70
N THR A 72 5.11 -12.72 -23.43
CA THR A 72 4.98 -11.71 -24.49
C THR A 72 4.60 -10.38 -23.87
N VAL A 73 5.36 -9.32 -24.14
CA VAL A 73 5.02 -7.97 -23.69
C VAL A 73 3.93 -7.40 -24.60
N VAL A 74 2.71 -7.23 -24.07
CA VAL A 74 1.56 -6.71 -24.82
C VAL A 74 1.37 -5.21 -24.63
N GLU A 75 1.92 -4.63 -23.53
CA GLU A 75 1.84 -3.19 -23.25
C GLU A 75 3.04 -2.72 -22.44
N ILE A 76 3.62 -1.59 -22.82
CA ILE A 76 4.65 -0.89 -22.04
C ILE A 76 4.00 0.27 -21.30
N LYS A 77 3.96 0.21 -19.96
CA LYS A 77 3.43 1.28 -19.12
C LYS A 77 4.47 2.40 -18.99
N ARG A 78 4.13 3.56 -19.50
CA ARG A 78 4.99 4.76 -19.48
C ARG A 78 4.64 5.74 -18.37
N SER A 79 3.49 5.57 -17.71
CA SER A 79 3.02 6.40 -16.60
C SER A 79 3.34 5.76 -15.25
N GLY A 80 3.50 6.59 -14.22
CA GLY A 80 3.81 6.16 -12.86
C GLY A 80 5.30 6.28 -12.50
N TYR A 81 5.61 6.06 -11.23
CA TYR A 81 6.98 6.16 -10.72
C TYR A 81 7.85 4.98 -11.17
N SER A 82 7.33 3.77 -11.02
CA SER A 82 8.02 2.56 -11.44
C SER A 82 7.61 2.16 -12.84
N ARG A 83 8.59 1.84 -13.67
CA ARG A 83 8.35 1.25 -15.01
C ARG A 83 7.62 -0.08 -14.85
N GLY A 84 6.82 -0.45 -15.82
CA GLY A 84 6.09 -1.70 -15.80
C GLY A 84 5.59 -2.10 -17.18
N TYR A 85 5.16 -3.35 -17.25
CA TYR A 85 4.58 -3.94 -18.45
C TYR A 85 3.24 -4.59 -18.14
N THR A 86 2.42 -4.78 -19.16
CA THR A 86 1.47 -5.88 -19.21
C THR A 86 2.13 -6.97 -20.03
N VAL A 87 2.17 -8.18 -19.49
CA VAL A 87 2.71 -9.34 -20.19
C VAL A 87 1.67 -10.47 -20.21
N GLN A 88 1.77 -11.33 -21.22
CA GLN A 88 0.91 -12.51 -21.37
C GLN A 88 1.77 -13.77 -21.42
N ASP A 89 1.34 -14.84 -20.75
CA ASP A 89 1.98 -16.15 -20.83
C ASP A 89 1.31 -17.04 -21.92
N ALA A 90 1.86 -18.23 -22.16
CA ALA A 90 1.38 -19.15 -23.18
C ALA A 90 -0.05 -19.70 -22.93
N THR A 91 -0.63 -19.45 -21.78
CA THR A 91 -2.00 -19.81 -21.39
C THR A 91 -2.96 -18.64 -21.42
N ASP A 92 -2.58 -17.55 -22.08
CA ASP A 92 -3.33 -16.30 -22.21
C ASP A 92 -3.57 -15.56 -20.89
N ARG A 93 -2.87 -15.91 -19.78
CA ARG A 93 -2.96 -15.17 -18.55
C ARG A 93 -2.20 -13.86 -18.65
N GLU A 94 -2.86 -12.77 -18.36
CA GLU A 94 -2.26 -11.44 -18.37
C GLU A 94 -1.77 -11.03 -16.99
N TRP A 95 -0.54 -10.52 -16.94
CA TRP A 95 0.12 -10.05 -15.73
C TRP A 95 0.46 -8.57 -15.82
N SER A 96 0.13 -7.82 -14.79
CA SER A 96 0.71 -6.50 -14.56
C SER A 96 2.07 -6.68 -13.90
N VAL A 97 3.13 -6.31 -14.58
CA VAL A 97 4.51 -6.39 -14.10
C VAL A 97 4.98 -5.00 -13.68
N LYS A 98 5.65 -4.90 -12.53
CA LYS A 98 6.25 -3.67 -12.01
C LYS A 98 7.70 -3.93 -11.59
N PHE A 99 8.60 -3.03 -11.99
CA PHE A 99 10.02 -3.14 -11.72
C PHE A 99 10.44 -2.46 -10.40
N PRO A 100 11.68 -2.70 -9.91
CA PRO A 100 12.24 -1.94 -8.81
C PRO A 100 12.21 -0.43 -9.07
N PRO A 101 12.16 0.39 -7.99
CA PRO A 101 12.37 0.01 -6.59
C PRO A 101 11.12 -0.49 -5.85
N GLU A 102 9.95 -0.49 -6.47
CA GLU A 102 8.68 -0.81 -5.79
C GLU A 102 8.29 -2.29 -5.80
N ALA A 103 8.94 -3.10 -6.61
CA ALA A 103 8.55 -4.51 -6.82
C ALA A 103 8.58 -5.33 -5.51
N GLY A 104 9.70 -5.30 -4.79
CA GLY A 104 9.88 -6.06 -3.55
C GLY A 104 9.06 -5.50 -2.39
N THR A 105 9.05 -4.17 -2.24
CA THR A 105 8.30 -3.48 -1.17
C THR A 105 6.80 -3.73 -1.28
N GLU A 106 6.24 -3.68 -2.49
CA GLU A 106 4.82 -3.96 -2.71
C GLU A 106 4.45 -5.38 -2.29
N VAL A 107 5.28 -6.38 -2.62
CA VAL A 107 5.02 -7.77 -2.23
C VAL A 107 5.13 -7.94 -0.72
N ALA A 108 6.20 -7.49 -0.09
CA ALA A 108 6.39 -7.63 1.36
C ALA A 108 5.26 -6.95 2.15
N ALA A 109 4.90 -5.71 1.79
CA ALA A 109 3.81 -4.98 2.43
C ALA A 109 2.45 -5.70 2.25
N SER A 110 2.16 -6.19 1.05
CA SER A 110 0.95 -6.98 0.80
C SER A 110 0.88 -8.25 1.64
N ARG A 111 2.01 -8.94 1.86
CA ARG A 111 2.07 -10.11 2.74
C ARG A 111 1.72 -9.75 4.18
N LEU A 112 2.27 -8.63 4.69
CA LEU A 112 1.97 -8.17 6.05
C LEU A 112 0.50 -7.75 6.20
N LEU A 113 -0.07 -7.01 5.25
CA LEU A 113 -1.49 -6.66 5.27
C LEU A 113 -2.36 -7.92 5.31
N TRP A 114 -2.08 -8.89 4.43
CA TRP A 114 -2.82 -10.15 4.41
C TRP A 114 -2.60 -10.96 5.70
N GLY A 115 -1.38 -10.98 6.22
CA GLY A 115 -1.03 -11.67 7.47
C GLY A 115 -1.85 -11.20 8.66
N VAL A 116 -2.22 -9.92 8.71
CA VAL A 116 -3.05 -9.35 9.79
C VAL A 116 -4.52 -9.23 9.44
N GLY A 117 -4.97 -9.78 8.30
CA GLY A 117 -6.39 -9.95 7.98
C GLY A 117 -6.97 -9.08 6.88
N TYR A 118 -6.24 -8.11 6.33
CA TYR A 118 -6.72 -7.31 5.20
C TYR A 118 -6.65 -8.09 3.90
N HIS A 119 -7.68 -7.98 3.08
CA HIS A 119 -7.69 -8.64 1.79
C HIS A 119 -6.61 -8.10 0.86
N GLN A 120 -5.99 -9.00 0.11
CA GLN A 120 -4.98 -8.68 -0.89
C GLN A 120 -5.18 -9.54 -2.14
N PRO A 121 -4.86 -9.04 -3.34
CA PRO A 121 -4.84 -9.88 -4.53
C PRO A 121 -3.59 -10.77 -4.53
N PRO A 122 -3.57 -11.87 -5.30
CA PRO A 122 -2.34 -12.62 -5.56
C PRO A 122 -1.30 -11.75 -6.24
N ILE A 123 -0.15 -11.56 -5.58
CA ILE A 123 1.01 -10.89 -6.15
C ILE A 123 2.27 -11.65 -5.80
N TYR A 124 3.27 -11.62 -6.67
CA TYR A 124 4.49 -12.40 -6.52
C TYR A 124 5.70 -11.59 -6.98
N TYR A 125 6.82 -11.76 -6.30
CA TYR A 125 8.11 -11.27 -6.76
C TYR A 125 8.82 -12.37 -7.53
N VAL A 126 9.27 -12.06 -8.74
CA VAL A 126 10.01 -12.98 -9.59
C VAL A 126 11.39 -12.38 -9.83
N ALA A 127 12.42 -13.04 -9.30
CA ALA A 127 13.79 -12.54 -9.36
C ALA A 127 14.36 -12.56 -10.78
N ARG A 128 13.96 -13.55 -11.59
CA ARG A 128 14.33 -13.70 -13.00
C ARG A 128 13.13 -14.22 -13.77
N TRP A 129 12.90 -13.69 -14.95
CA TRP A 129 11.82 -14.10 -15.84
C TRP A 129 12.23 -13.82 -17.28
N ASN A 130 11.58 -14.46 -18.23
CA ASN A 130 11.94 -14.38 -19.64
C ASN A 130 10.85 -13.66 -20.42
N ALA A 131 11.21 -12.52 -21.04
CA ALA A 131 10.38 -11.93 -22.07
C ALA A 131 10.69 -12.56 -23.43
N GLU A 132 9.69 -12.63 -24.28
CA GLU A 132 9.86 -13.04 -25.67
C GLU A 132 10.79 -12.06 -26.39
N LYS A 133 11.68 -12.60 -27.23
CA LYS A 133 12.71 -11.81 -27.94
C LYS A 133 12.06 -10.70 -28.77
N GLY A 134 12.55 -9.48 -28.60
CA GLY A 134 12.06 -8.32 -29.33
C GLY A 134 10.85 -7.62 -28.72
N THR A 135 10.22 -8.19 -27.67
CA THR A 135 9.02 -7.59 -27.04
C THR A 135 9.34 -6.72 -25.84
N ALA A 136 10.49 -6.92 -25.17
CA ALA A 136 10.89 -6.14 -24.00
C ALA A 136 12.32 -5.61 -24.09
N PRO A 137 12.56 -4.36 -23.65
CA PRO A 137 13.90 -3.77 -23.69
C PRO A 137 14.85 -4.33 -22.62
N ASN A 138 14.34 -4.89 -21.51
CA ASN A 138 15.16 -5.47 -20.44
C ASN A 138 14.41 -6.58 -19.67
N PRO A 139 14.44 -7.83 -20.14
CA PRO A 139 13.68 -8.95 -19.58
C PRO A 139 14.28 -9.55 -18.29
N GLN A 140 15.47 -9.11 -17.85
CA GLN A 140 16.20 -9.76 -16.76
C GLN A 140 16.08 -9.05 -15.41
N LEU A 141 15.39 -7.93 -15.33
CA LEU A 141 15.16 -7.24 -14.07
C LEU A 141 14.15 -8.01 -13.20
N PRO A 142 14.40 -8.12 -11.90
CA PRO A 142 13.40 -8.67 -11.00
C PRO A 142 12.12 -7.83 -11.06
N ALA A 143 10.96 -8.48 -10.85
CA ALA A 143 9.69 -7.79 -10.99
C ALA A 143 8.60 -8.32 -10.06
N ARG A 144 7.63 -7.48 -9.73
CA ARG A 144 6.38 -7.88 -9.13
C ARG A 144 5.39 -8.24 -10.24
N PHE A 145 4.83 -9.44 -10.17
CA PHE A 145 3.77 -9.96 -11.01
C PHE A 145 2.44 -9.94 -10.26
N ARG A 146 1.40 -9.43 -10.90
CA ARG A 146 0.02 -9.49 -10.44
C ARG A 146 -0.86 -9.83 -11.62
N GLU A 147 -1.53 -10.97 -11.54
CA GLU A 147 -2.47 -11.39 -12.56
C GLU A 147 -3.65 -10.42 -12.62
N LYS A 148 -4.10 -10.07 -13.83
CA LYS A 148 -5.22 -9.12 -14.00
C LYS A 148 -6.56 -9.75 -13.61
N LYS A 149 -6.74 -11.04 -13.92
CA LYS A 149 -7.94 -11.83 -13.60
C LYS A 149 -7.54 -13.15 -12.95
N PRO A 150 -7.16 -13.13 -11.66
CA PRO A 150 -6.70 -14.35 -11.00
C PRO A 150 -7.85 -15.33 -10.79
N ASP A 151 -7.58 -16.62 -11.00
CA ASP A 151 -8.49 -17.71 -10.65
C ASP A 151 -8.52 -17.92 -9.13
N LEU A 152 -9.05 -16.92 -8.43
CA LEU A 152 -9.25 -16.91 -6.99
C LEU A 152 -10.62 -16.28 -6.68
N HIS A 153 -11.57 -17.06 -6.24
CA HIS A 153 -12.93 -16.61 -5.88
C HIS A 153 -13.63 -15.75 -6.96
N GLY A 154 -13.18 -15.86 -8.23
CA GLY A 154 -13.69 -15.05 -9.33
C GLY A 154 -13.45 -13.55 -9.14
N LEU A 155 -12.31 -13.17 -8.56
CA LEU A 155 -11.96 -11.77 -8.34
C LEU A 155 -12.06 -10.94 -9.62
N ASP A 156 -12.94 -9.96 -9.60
CA ASP A 156 -13.11 -8.98 -10.68
C ASP A 156 -13.00 -7.55 -10.13
N ALA A 157 -12.16 -6.72 -10.74
CA ALA A 157 -11.97 -5.34 -10.31
C ALA A 157 -13.22 -4.51 -10.62
N GLY A 158 -14.02 -4.17 -9.60
CA GLY A 158 -15.32 -3.54 -9.72
C GLY A 158 -15.37 -2.04 -9.43
N GLY A 159 -14.26 -1.40 -9.08
CA GLY A 159 -14.22 0.03 -8.79
C GLY A 159 -13.08 0.43 -7.87
N GLU A 160 -13.01 1.74 -7.59
CA GLU A 160 -12.07 2.34 -6.65
C GLU A 160 -12.77 2.68 -5.33
N TRP A 161 -12.01 2.82 -4.25
CA TRP A 161 -12.52 3.32 -2.98
C TRP A 161 -11.56 4.31 -2.32
N SER A 162 -12.12 5.18 -1.48
CA SER A 162 -11.36 6.26 -0.84
C SER A 162 -11.23 6.01 0.66
N TYR A 163 -10.05 6.23 1.22
CA TYR A 163 -9.84 6.28 2.67
C TYR A 163 -10.68 7.37 3.37
N HIS A 164 -11.06 8.44 2.65
CA HIS A 164 -11.85 9.53 3.21
C HIS A 164 -13.35 9.22 3.24
N GLN A 165 -13.84 8.40 2.30
CA GLN A 165 -15.26 8.09 2.14
C GLN A 165 -15.41 6.59 1.82
N ASN A 166 -15.84 5.83 2.81
CA ASN A 166 -16.05 4.38 2.71
C ASN A 166 -16.97 3.91 3.84
N PRO A 167 -17.50 2.69 3.79
CA PRO A 167 -18.40 2.15 4.82
C PRO A 167 -17.75 2.01 6.21
N PHE A 168 -16.43 1.94 6.29
CA PHE A 168 -15.68 1.51 7.48
C PHE A 168 -15.08 2.68 8.28
N VAL A 169 -15.28 3.93 7.87
CA VAL A 169 -14.71 5.10 8.56
C VAL A 169 -15.12 5.08 10.04
N GLY A 170 -14.12 5.13 10.92
CA GLY A 170 -14.30 5.13 12.37
C GLY A 170 -14.27 3.74 13.02
N THR A 171 -14.26 2.66 12.24
CA THR A 171 -14.12 1.31 12.79
C THR A 171 -12.66 1.01 13.18
N PRO A 172 -12.44 0.11 14.16
CA PRO A 172 -11.09 -0.33 14.53
C PRO A 172 -10.31 -0.93 13.35
N GLU A 173 -10.99 -1.62 12.43
CA GLU A 173 -10.40 -2.25 11.24
C GLU A 173 -9.87 -1.18 10.27
N MET A 174 -10.65 -0.14 10.01
CA MET A 174 -10.23 0.95 9.13
C MET A 174 -9.13 1.80 9.76
N ASN A 175 -9.28 2.13 11.05
CA ASN A 175 -8.27 2.87 11.79
C ASN A 175 -6.96 2.08 11.89
N GLY A 176 -7.04 0.76 12.12
CA GLY A 176 -5.89 -0.14 12.10
C GLY A 176 -5.19 -0.19 10.75
N LEU A 177 -5.94 -0.17 9.63
CA LEU A 177 -5.37 -0.07 8.29
C LEU A 177 -4.59 1.23 8.12
N LEU A 178 -5.16 2.37 8.53
CA LEU A 178 -4.48 3.67 8.47
C LEU A 178 -3.19 3.67 9.29
N VAL A 179 -3.24 3.16 10.54
CA VAL A 179 -2.04 3.03 11.38
C VAL A 179 -0.98 2.16 10.70
N LEU A 180 -1.38 1.04 10.09
CA LEU A 180 -0.45 0.15 9.39
C LEU A 180 0.18 0.85 8.18
N GLN A 181 -0.58 1.63 7.39
CA GLN A 181 -0.04 2.42 6.29
C GLN A 181 1.04 3.42 6.76
N ALA A 182 0.79 4.11 7.88
CA ALA A 182 1.78 5.02 8.47
C ALA A 182 3.00 4.25 9.00
N MET A 183 2.80 3.11 9.67
CA MET A 183 3.87 2.27 10.21
C MET A 183 4.80 1.76 9.11
N LEU A 184 4.24 1.36 7.96
CA LEU A 184 4.98 0.94 6.77
C LEU A 184 5.65 2.10 6.02
N GLY A 185 5.30 3.34 6.33
CA GLY A 185 5.80 4.53 5.62
C GLY A 185 5.14 4.78 4.27
N ASN A 186 3.92 4.26 4.05
CA ASN A 186 3.17 4.49 2.81
C ASN A 186 2.49 5.86 2.80
N SER A 187 2.85 6.72 1.87
CA SER A 187 2.20 8.02 1.67
C SER A 187 1.32 8.09 0.42
N ASP A 188 1.23 7.03 -0.36
CA ASP A 188 0.41 6.99 -1.58
C ASP A 188 -0.99 6.42 -1.28
N LEU A 189 -1.83 7.25 -0.62
CA LEU A 189 -3.17 6.87 -0.16
C LEU A 189 -4.28 7.42 -1.08
N LYS A 190 -4.03 7.44 -2.38
CA LYS A 190 -5.01 7.92 -3.37
C LYS A 190 -6.12 6.88 -3.61
N PRO A 191 -7.35 7.30 -3.94
CA PRO A 191 -8.42 6.37 -4.33
C PRO A 191 -8.03 5.45 -5.48
N ALA A 192 -7.34 5.96 -6.51
CA ALA A 192 -6.87 5.18 -7.66
C ALA A 192 -5.89 4.04 -7.31
N GLN A 193 -5.35 4.02 -6.08
CA GLN A 193 -4.53 2.93 -5.59
C GLN A 193 -5.34 1.81 -4.91
N ASN A 194 -6.61 2.06 -4.64
CA ASN A 194 -7.49 1.15 -3.92
C ASN A 194 -8.51 0.54 -4.87
N VAL A 195 -8.80 -0.73 -4.68
CA VAL A 195 -9.70 -1.47 -5.57
C VAL A 195 -10.77 -2.22 -4.78
N ILE A 196 -11.99 -2.14 -5.25
CA ILE A 196 -13.06 -3.05 -4.83
C ILE A 196 -13.06 -4.23 -5.79
N TYR A 197 -12.76 -5.42 -5.30
CA TYR A 197 -12.95 -6.65 -6.06
C TYR A 197 -14.33 -7.23 -5.74
N LYS A 198 -15.09 -7.56 -6.77
CA LYS A 198 -16.28 -8.39 -6.65
C LYS A 198 -15.86 -9.86 -6.58
N LEU A 199 -16.61 -10.65 -5.82
CA LEU A 199 -16.40 -12.10 -5.70
C LEU A 199 -17.50 -12.83 -6.44
N LYS A 200 -17.18 -14.02 -6.97
CA LYS A 200 -18.19 -14.95 -7.46
C LYS A 200 -18.74 -15.75 -6.27
N GLY A 201 -19.80 -15.24 -5.68
CA GLY A 201 -20.41 -15.81 -4.46
C GLY A 201 -19.85 -15.16 -3.19
N THR A 202 -20.01 -15.85 -2.07
CA THR A 202 -19.61 -15.39 -0.74
C THR A 202 -18.36 -16.13 -0.28
N PHE A 203 -17.36 -15.40 0.23
CA PHE A 203 -16.17 -15.97 0.83
C PHE A 203 -15.93 -15.35 2.20
N GLU A 204 -15.90 -16.16 3.26
CA GLU A 204 -15.73 -15.73 4.65
C GLU A 204 -16.69 -14.58 5.05
N GLY A 205 -17.92 -14.64 4.58
CA GLY A 205 -18.96 -13.63 4.82
C GLY A 205 -18.94 -12.43 3.88
N ALA A 206 -17.92 -12.28 3.05
CA ALA A 206 -17.77 -11.16 2.12
C ALA A 206 -18.26 -11.51 0.71
N THR A 207 -18.91 -10.57 0.02
CA THR A 207 -19.27 -10.65 -1.41
C THR A 207 -18.35 -9.80 -2.29
N ARG A 208 -17.53 -8.97 -1.67
CA ARG A 208 -16.50 -8.13 -2.30
C ARG A 208 -15.36 -7.85 -1.31
N TRP A 209 -14.22 -7.47 -1.85
CA TRP A 209 -13.06 -7.10 -1.05
C TRP A 209 -12.68 -5.64 -1.30
N TYR A 210 -12.57 -4.87 -0.23
CA TYR A 210 -11.97 -3.54 -0.24
C TYR A 210 -10.47 -3.68 -0.02
N VAL A 211 -9.70 -3.53 -1.08
CA VAL A 211 -8.26 -3.79 -1.08
C VAL A 211 -7.47 -2.49 -1.17
N ALA A 212 -6.61 -2.25 -0.19
CA ALA A 212 -5.54 -1.27 -0.28
C ALA A 212 -4.40 -1.89 -1.12
N ARG A 213 -4.22 -1.37 -2.32
CA ARG A 213 -3.29 -1.88 -3.33
C ARG A 213 -2.18 -0.86 -3.59
N ASP A 214 -1.22 -1.22 -4.43
CA ASP A 214 -0.10 -0.36 -4.84
C ASP A 214 0.78 0.10 -3.66
N LEU A 215 1.19 -0.87 -2.86
CA LEU A 215 1.96 -0.68 -1.63
C LEU A 215 3.47 -0.49 -1.88
N GLY A 216 3.85 -0.14 -3.11
CA GLY A 216 5.27 -0.02 -3.49
C GLY A 216 6.01 1.09 -2.76
N GLN A 217 5.29 2.13 -2.31
CA GLN A 217 5.88 3.24 -1.56
C GLN A 217 5.94 2.95 -0.05
N THR A 218 6.57 1.84 0.32
CA THR A 218 6.72 1.40 1.73
C THR A 218 8.17 1.18 2.11
N PHE A 219 8.40 0.91 3.39
CA PHE A 219 9.71 0.62 3.98
C PHE A 219 10.76 1.72 3.75
N GLY A 220 10.35 2.96 3.98
CA GLY A 220 11.18 4.14 3.91
C GLY A 220 10.61 5.23 4.81
N ARG A 221 10.37 6.40 4.24
CA ARG A 221 9.78 7.55 4.91
C ARG A 221 8.59 8.08 4.11
N THR A 222 7.54 8.51 4.79
CA THR A 222 6.43 9.21 4.12
C THR A 222 6.88 10.56 3.57
N GLY A 223 6.27 11.01 2.48
CA GLY A 223 6.58 12.30 1.86
C GLY A 223 5.59 12.65 0.75
N VAL A 224 5.66 13.89 0.28
CA VAL A 224 4.79 14.40 -0.79
C VAL A 224 5.35 14.02 -2.17
N PHE A 225 6.67 14.04 -2.34
CA PHE A 225 7.37 13.76 -3.59
C PHE A 225 8.57 12.85 -3.34
N ASN A 226 8.81 11.89 -4.21
CA ASN A 226 10.00 11.03 -4.25
C ASN A 226 10.53 10.57 -2.88
N ALA A 227 9.61 10.23 -1.97
CA ALA A 227 10.00 9.74 -0.66
C ALA A 227 10.78 8.42 -0.81
N PRO A 228 11.85 8.23 -0.02
CA PRO A 228 12.61 6.98 0.00
C PRO A 228 11.70 5.79 0.29
N ARG A 229 11.93 4.68 -0.42
CA ARG A 229 11.19 3.43 -0.29
C ARG A 229 12.15 2.24 -0.38
N GLY A 230 11.87 1.17 0.34
CA GLY A 230 12.75 0.00 0.36
C GLY A 230 14.16 0.30 0.88
N ASP A 231 14.31 1.37 1.64
CA ASP A 231 15.59 1.80 2.21
C ASP A 231 15.63 1.52 3.72
N PRO A 232 16.37 0.47 4.16
CA PRO A 232 16.40 0.08 5.56
C PRO A 232 17.03 1.14 6.46
N ALA A 233 18.00 1.93 5.98
CA ALA A 233 18.64 2.97 6.79
C ALA A 233 17.67 4.11 7.09
N VAL A 234 16.94 4.57 6.09
CA VAL A 234 15.89 5.58 6.25
C VAL A 234 14.75 5.05 7.11
N PHE A 235 14.31 3.80 6.89
CA PHE A 235 13.20 3.20 7.63
C PHE A 235 13.52 3.02 9.12
N GLU A 236 14.74 2.62 9.48
CA GLU A 236 15.21 2.48 10.87
C GLU A 236 15.20 3.81 11.61
N GLN A 237 15.60 4.89 10.94
CA GLN A 237 15.68 6.24 11.51
C GLN A 237 14.31 6.95 11.56
N THR A 238 13.31 6.47 10.80
CA THR A 238 12.01 7.12 10.75
C THR A 238 11.21 6.81 12.02
N PRO A 239 10.83 7.82 12.82
CA PRO A 239 9.95 7.62 13.98
C PRO A 239 8.61 7.00 13.54
N PHE A 240 7.89 6.43 14.50
CA PHE A 240 6.52 5.96 14.27
C PHE A 240 5.51 6.82 15.03
N ILE A 241 5.70 6.96 16.34
CA ILE A 241 4.84 7.75 17.21
C ILE A 241 5.63 8.97 17.68
N ARG A 242 5.07 10.17 17.50
CA ARG A 242 5.62 11.42 18.02
C ARG A 242 5.12 11.74 19.41
N GLY A 243 3.91 11.27 19.77
CA GLY A 243 3.30 11.51 21.07
C GLY A 243 1.80 11.27 21.08
N VAL A 244 1.18 11.58 22.22
CA VAL A 244 -0.28 11.55 22.42
C VAL A 244 -0.71 12.91 22.97
N ALA A 245 -1.66 13.56 22.31
CA ALA A 245 -2.22 14.84 22.74
C ALA A 245 -3.75 14.82 22.60
N GLY A 246 -4.48 15.27 23.62
CA GLY A 246 -5.94 15.26 23.62
C GLY A 246 -6.56 13.88 23.35
N GLY A 247 -5.93 12.79 23.83
CA GLY A 247 -6.39 11.43 23.60
C GLY A 247 -6.17 10.90 22.17
N LYS A 248 -5.46 11.64 21.30
CA LYS A 248 -5.16 11.28 19.93
C LYS A 248 -3.66 11.02 19.74
N VAL A 249 -3.33 9.99 18.97
CA VAL A 249 -1.94 9.64 18.66
C VAL A 249 -1.44 10.50 17.51
N GLN A 250 -0.28 11.09 17.69
CA GLN A 250 0.43 11.81 16.64
C GLN A 250 1.44 10.87 15.98
N LEU A 251 1.08 10.35 14.81
CA LEU A 251 1.98 9.51 14.01
C LEU A 251 2.94 10.35 13.19
N GLU A 252 4.15 9.82 12.92
CA GLU A 252 5.05 10.37 11.95
C GLU A 252 4.51 10.15 10.54
N TYR A 253 3.85 11.17 10.00
CA TYR A 253 3.30 11.13 8.65
C TYR A 253 3.41 12.49 7.96
N SER A 254 4.16 12.55 6.88
CA SER A 254 4.41 13.76 6.09
C SER A 254 3.79 13.72 4.68
N GLY A 255 2.96 12.73 4.37
CA GLY A 255 2.25 12.60 3.08
C GLY A 255 1.08 13.60 2.94
N ARG A 256 0.45 13.60 1.76
CA ARG A 256 -0.65 14.54 1.41
C ARG A 256 -1.93 14.32 2.22
N HIS A 257 -2.19 13.10 2.69
CA HIS A 257 -3.46 12.71 3.34
C HIS A 257 -3.41 12.77 4.87
N ARG A 258 -2.67 13.73 5.45
CA ARG A 258 -2.48 13.87 6.91
C ARG A 258 -3.77 13.94 7.72
N ALA A 259 -4.84 14.44 7.13
CA ALA A 259 -6.14 14.50 7.81
C ALA A 259 -6.67 13.14 8.25
N LEU A 260 -6.36 12.06 7.52
CA LEU A 260 -6.78 10.70 7.86
C LEU A 260 -6.29 10.22 9.22
N PHE A 261 -5.17 10.76 9.71
CA PHE A 261 -4.50 10.30 10.93
C PHE A 261 -4.84 11.13 12.18
N ARG A 262 -5.60 12.24 12.03
CA ARG A 262 -5.85 13.18 13.14
C ARG A 262 -6.67 12.63 14.29
N ASN A 263 -7.52 11.65 14.03
CA ASN A 263 -8.49 11.13 15.00
C ASN A 263 -8.12 9.75 15.55
N LEU A 264 -6.97 9.20 15.21
CA LEU A 264 -6.51 7.92 15.70
C LEU A 264 -6.22 7.96 17.21
N THR A 265 -6.66 6.95 17.92
CA THR A 265 -6.52 6.81 19.37
C THR A 265 -5.45 5.78 19.73
N PRO A 266 -4.95 5.77 21.00
CA PRO A 266 -4.11 4.68 21.48
C PRO A 266 -4.75 3.29 21.30
N ALA A 267 -6.08 3.19 21.39
CA ALA A 267 -6.79 1.92 21.17
C ALA A 267 -6.65 1.43 19.72
N ASP A 268 -6.76 2.33 18.74
CA ASP A 268 -6.60 2.00 17.31
C ASP A 268 -5.19 1.49 17.01
N VAL A 269 -4.18 2.17 17.56
CA VAL A 269 -2.77 1.77 17.39
C VAL A 269 -2.53 0.41 18.03
N ARG A 270 -2.98 0.19 19.29
CA ARG A 270 -2.85 -1.12 19.93
C ARG A 270 -3.60 -2.21 19.20
N TRP A 271 -4.76 -1.89 18.59
CA TRP A 271 -5.55 -2.86 17.85
C TRP A 271 -4.74 -3.54 16.73
N ILE A 272 -4.05 -2.76 15.92
CA ILE A 272 -3.23 -3.31 14.81
C ILE A 272 -1.89 -3.88 15.31
N CYS A 273 -1.25 -3.24 16.29
CA CYS A 273 -0.01 -3.72 16.88
C CYS A 273 -0.18 -5.12 17.50
N THR A 274 -1.30 -5.37 18.21
CA THR A 274 -1.61 -6.70 18.75
C THR A 274 -1.74 -7.76 17.67
N ARG A 275 -2.20 -7.40 16.48
CA ARG A 275 -2.32 -8.35 15.36
C ARG A 275 -0.99 -8.64 14.70
N LEU A 276 -0.17 -7.61 14.53
CA LEU A 276 1.19 -7.75 14.01
C LEU A 276 2.08 -8.54 14.96
N ASP A 277 1.92 -8.36 16.27
CA ASP A 277 2.68 -9.07 17.30
C ASP A 277 2.40 -10.58 17.33
N ARG A 278 1.25 -11.02 16.80
CA ARG A 278 0.90 -12.44 16.67
C ARG A 278 1.54 -13.14 15.48
N LEU A 279 2.15 -12.41 14.55
CA LEU A 279 2.88 -13.02 13.46
C LEU A 279 4.13 -13.72 14.00
N SER A 280 4.31 -14.99 13.61
CA SER A 280 5.50 -15.76 13.98
C SER A 280 6.77 -15.18 13.31
N ASP A 281 7.93 -15.51 13.86
CA ASP A 281 9.21 -15.12 13.27
C ASP A 281 9.35 -15.65 11.84
N GLU A 282 8.86 -16.87 11.58
CA GLU A 282 8.81 -17.43 10.24
C GLU A 282 7.95 -16.59 9.30
N GLN A 283 6.75 -16.18 9.73
CA GLN A 283 5.88 -15.34 8.92
C GLN A 283 6.50 -13.98 8.61
N TRP A 284 7.21 -13.37 9.56
CA TRP A 284 7.96 -12.14 9.33
C TRP A 284 9.03 -12.33 8.25
N HIS A 285 9.86 -13.37 8.36
CA HIS A 285 10.89 -13.66 7.37
C HIS A 285 10.30 -14.02 6.01
N ASP A 286 9.22 -14.79 6.00
CA ASP A 286 8.50 -15.17 4.78
C ASP A 286 7.95 -13.97 4.03
N ALA A 287 7.37 -12.99 4.72
CA ALA A 287 6.85 -11.79 4.07
C ALA A 287 7.94 -11.00 3.31
N PHE A 288 9.13 -10.84 3.91
CA PHE A 288 10.25 -10.15 3.26
C PHE A 288 10.95 -11.00 2.22
N ARG A 289 11.11 -12.30 2.46
CA ARG A 289 11.65 -13.25 1.49
C ARG A 289 10.77 -13.31 0.24
N ALA A 290 9.45 -13.27 0.40
CA ALA A 290 8.50 -13.18 -0.70
C ALA A 290 8.69 -11.91 -1.56
N GLY A 291 9.18 -10.82 -0.97
CA GLY A 291 9.55 -9.59 -1.67
C GLY A 291 10.97 -9.61 -2.28
N GLY A 292 11.69 -10.74 -2.17
CA GLY A 292 13.05 -10.86 -2.71
C GLY A 292 14.14 -10.19 -1.88
N PHE A 293 13.85 -9.83 -0.62
CA PHE A 293 14.84 -9.22 0.27
C PHE A 293 15.82 -10.28 0.81
N ALA A 294 17.11 -9.99 0.68
CA ALA A 294 18.16 -10.80 1.31
C ALA A 294 18.03 -10.77 2.85
N PRO A 295 18.36 -11.88 3.55
CA PRO A 295 18.17 -11.98 5.00
C PRO A 295 18.75 -10.81 5.82
N PRO A 296 19.96 -10.28 5.55
CA PRO A 296 20.48 -9.15 6.32
C PRO A 296 19.62 -7.88 6.21
N VAL A 297 19.07 -7.61 5.02
CA VAL A 297 18.19 -6.46 4.77
C VAL A 297 16.81 -6.69 5.39
N ALA A 298 16.24 -7.89 5.20
CA ALA A 298 14.97 -8.29 5.81
C ALA A 298 15.01 -8.13 7.34
N ASN A 299 16.08 -8.60 7.99
CA ASN A 299 16.23 -8.51 9.44
C ASN A 299 16.24 -7.06 9.96
N ARG A 300 16.75 -6.10 9.19
CA ARG A 300 16.70 -4.68 9.55
C ARG A 300 15.27 -4.17 9.55
N PHE A 301 14.50 -4.44 8.50
CA PHE A 301 13.09 -4.07 8.42
C PHE A 301 12.26 -4.73 9.52
N ILE A 302 12.44 -6.04 9.74
CA ILE A 302 11.72 -6.81 10.76
C ILE A 302 12.00 -6.22 12.16
N ARG A 303 13.26 -6.00 12.50
CA ARG A 303 13.63 -5.39 13.78
C ARG A 303 12.96 -4.04 13.98
N ARG A 304 12.99 -3.15 12.97
CA ARG A 304 12.33 -1.85 13.07
C ARG A 304 10.80 -1.98 13.19
N MET A 305 10.17 -2.88 12.46
CA MET A 305 8.74 -3.16 12.60
C MET A 305 8.39 -3.63 14.02
N LYS A 306 9.16 -4.57 14.59
CA LYS A 306 8.96 -5.04 15.97
C LYS A 306 9.13 -3.92 17.01
N GLN A 307 10.07 -3.00 16.81
CA GLN A 307 10.21 -1.81 17.64
C GLN A 307 8.96 -0.91 17.56
N LYS A 308 8.47 -0.62 16.36
CA LYS A 308 7.24 0.17 16.16
C LYS A 308 6.01 -0.50 16.79
N ILE A 309 5.93 -1.83 16.73
CA ILE A 309 4.89 -2.61 17.40
C ILE A 309 4.98 -2.43 18.91
N ALA A 310 6.16 -2.57 19.51
CA ALA A 310 6.38 -2.35 20.94
C ALA A 310 6.03 -0.92 21.36
N GLU A 311 6.44 0.10 20.58
CA GLU A 311 6.03 1.49 20.76
C GLU A 311 4.49 1.63 20.82
N GLY A 312 3.77 0.98 19.91
CA GLY A 312 2.31 1.05 19.83
C GLY A 312 1.60 0.29 20.97
N LEU A 313 2.13 -0.86 21.39
CA LEU A 313 1.59 -1.65 22.50
C LEU A 313 1.78 -0.93 23.85
N ALA A 314 2.86 -0.16 23.99
CA ALA A 314 3.14 0.61 25.20
C ALA A 314 2.23 1.83 25.41
N LEU A 315 1.43 2.24 24.41
CA LEU A 315 0.50 3.34 24.54
C LEU A 315 -0.57 3.02 25.60
N THR A 316 -0.66 3.85 26.64
CA THR A 316 -1.70 3.73 27.66
C THR A 316 -3.01 4.38 27.20
N ALA A 317 -4.14 3.81 27.59
CA ALA A 317 -5.42 4.48 27.43
C ALA A 317 -5.41 5.79 28.25
N PRO A 318 -6.03 6.88 27.78
CA PRO A 318 -6.23 8.06 28.61
C PRO A 318 -6.89 7.64 29.93
N LYS A 319 -6.33 8.05 31.08
CA LYS A 319 -7.06 7.92 32.35
C LYS A 319 -8.42 8.60 32.19
N ALA A 320 -9.50 7.88 32.47
CA ALA A 320 -10.82 8.51 32.54
C ALA A 320 -10.73 9.73 33.49
N PRO A 321 -11.35 10.86 33.13
CA PRO A 321 -11.39 11.99 34.05
C PRO A 321 -11.99 11.51 35.37
N ALA A 322 -11.30 11.79 36.46
CA ALA A 322 -11.84 11.51 37.79
C ALA A 322 -13.24 12.15 37.89
N LYS A 323 -14.26 11.35 38.15
CA LYS A 323 -15.60 11.88 38.42
C LYS A 323 -15.45 12.83 39.61
N LYS A 324 -15.69 14.12 39.36
CA LYS A 324 -15.85 15.13 40.41
C LYS A 324 -17.19 14.94 41.07
#